data_32ed1cd54f2c7f853bfbedf102e51c26
#
_entry.id   32ed1cd54f2c7f853bfbedf102e51c26
#
_cell.length_a   1.000
_cell.length_b   1.000
_cell.length_c   1.000
_cell.angle_alpha   90.00
_cell.angle_beta   90.00
_cell.angle_gamma   90.00
#
_symmetry.space_group_name_H-M   'P 1'
#
loop_
_entity.id
_entity.type
_entity.pdbx_description
1 polymer ?
#
loop_
_entity_poly.entity_id
_entity_poly.type
_entity_poly.pdbx_seq_one_letter_code
_entity_poly.pdbx_strand_id
1 'polypeptide(L)'
;MEKDGPYGLVNGARLVVLWLKMYMKGRTMKFIHLSDLHIGKRVNGFSMLEDQKYILDQILMIAEEEMPDGVLIAGDIYDKPVPPAEAVQVFDAFLTGLADRNLPVFVISGNHDSPERLAFGGQLMKDRRVYMAPVYDGHLEPVQLEDRYGSLRVYMLPFIKPAVVRRCCPEEGIETFEDAVRWALEHMAEHKKGEDGRNILI
;
A
#
# COMPACT_ATOMS: atom_id res chain seq x y z
N MET A 1 -19.75 24.59 -1.41
CA MET A 1 -18.98 24.63 -2.67
C MET A 1 -17.86 23.62 -2.48
N GLU A 2 -18.13 22.34 -2.83
CA GLU A 2 -17.16 21.26 -2.76
C GLU A 2 -16.07 21.54 -3.79
N LYS A 3 -14.82 21.62 -3.33
CA LYS A 3 -13.68 21.61 -4.23
C LYS A 3 -13.42 20.16 -4.61
N ASP A 4 -13.72 19.82 -5.82
CA ASP A 4 -13.31 18.58 -6.47
C ASP A 4 -11.79 18.45 -6.35
N GLY A 5 -11.35 17.30 -5.81
CA GLY A 5 -9.94 17.03 -5.61
C GLY A 5 -9.21 16.93 -6.96
N PRO A 6 -7.90 17.21 -6.99
CA PRO A 6 -7.15 17.21 -8.23
C PRO A 6 -6.93 15.77 -8.75
N TYR A 7 -7.62 15.43 -9.81
CA TYR A 7 -7.25 14.28 -10.63
C TYR A 7 -6.12 14.73 -11.57
N GLY A 8 -4.90 14.35 -11.28
CA GLY A 8 -3.76 14.61 -12.14
C GLY A 8 -3.58 13.49 -13.17
N LEU A 9 -4.01 13.71 -14.41
CA LEU A 9 -3.54 12.93 -15.55
C LEU A 9 -2.24 13.57 -16.05
N VAL A 10 -1.10 12.90 -15.82
CA VAL A 10 0.16 13.28 -16.43
C VAL A 10 0.63 12.12 -17.32
N ASN A 11 0.58 12.36 -18.63
CA ASN A 11 1.24 11.61 -19.70
C ASN A 11 1.25 10.07 -19.58
N GLY A 12 0.08 9.42 -19.67
CA GLY A 12 -0.01 7.98 -19.93
C GLY A 12 0.31 7.04 -18.76
N ALA A 13 0.73 7.54 -17.60
CA ALA A 13 0.80 6.80 -16.35
C ALA A 13 -0.44 7.16 -15.51
N ARG A 14 -1.30 6.19 -15.22
CA ARG A 14 -2.40 6.37 -14.27
C ARG A 14 -1.82 6.26 -12.86
N LEU A 15 -1.32 7.38 -12.32
CA LEU A 15 -1.13 7.50 -10.88
C LEU A 15 -2.50 7.81 -10.28
N VAL A 16 -3.06 6.87 -9.57
CA VAL A 16 -4.32 7.08 -8.85
C VAL A 16 -3.99 7.59 -7.45
N VAL A 17 -4.10 8.91 -7.24
CA VAL A 17 -4.08 9.50 -5.90
C VAL A 17 -5.52 9.62 -5.45
N LEU A 18 -5.94 8.76 -4.52
CA LEU A 18 -7.28 8.82 -3.94
C LEU A 18 -7.19 9.36 -2.51
N TRP A 19 -8.05 10.33 -2.21
CA TRP A 19 -8.29 10.76 -0.85
C TRP A 19 -9.34 9.85 -0.22
N LEU A 20 -8.91 8.94 0.66
CA LEU A 20 -9.84 8.12 1.42
C LEU A 20 -10.22 8.88 2.70
N LYS A 21 -11.41 9.48 2.72
CA LYS A 21 -12.01 10.06 3.92
C LYS A 21 -12.91 9.02 4.58
N MET A 22 -12.50 8.48 5.71
CA MET A 22 -13.35 7.60 6.52
C MET A 22 -14.09 8.41 7.58
N TYR A 23 -15.43 8.48 7.45
CA TYR A 23 -16.30 9.10 8.44
C TYR A 23 -16.73 8.06 9.47
N MET A 24 -16.27 8.18 10.72
CA MET A 24 -16.72 7.32 11.80
C MET A 24 -16.96 8.13 13.07
N LYS A 25 -18.22 8.12 13.57
CA LYS A 25 -18.63 8.75 14.84
C LYS A 25 -18.06 10.17 15.07
N GLY A 26 -18.15 11.05 14.06
CA GLY A 26 -17.82 12.48 14.20
C GLY A 26 -16.37 12.87 13.93
N ARG A 27 -15.47 11.94 13.53
CA ARG A 27 -14.13 12.23 13.03
C ARG A 27 -13.91 11.67 11.64
N THR A 28 -13.22 12.47 10.81
CA THR A 28 -12.71 12.04 9.50
C THR A 28 -11.23 11.70 9.66
N MET A 29 -10.84 10.44 9.44
CA MET A 29 -9.44 10.09 9.18
C MET A 29 -9.13 10.34 7.71
N LYS A 30 -7.92 10.79 7.43
CA LYS A 30 -7.47 11.20 6.12
C LYS A 30 -6.25 10.39 5.73
N PHE A 31 -6.36 9.65 4.65
CA PHE A 31 -5.26 8.87 4.10
C PHE A 31 -4.97 9.31 2.68
N ILE A 32 -3.69 9.33 2.31
CA ILE A 32 -3.28 9.31 0.91
C ILE A 32 -3.27 7.85 0.48
N HIS A 33 -3.98 7.53 -0.60
CA HIS A 33 -3.96 6.21 -1.20
C HIS A 33 -3.31 6.30 -2.57
N LEU A 34 -2.24 5.55 -2.75
CA LEU A 34 -1.44 5.46 -3.97
C LEU A 34 -1.50 4.02 -4.48
N SER A 35 -1.57 3.85 -5.80
CA SER A 35 -1.41 2.56 -6.46
C SER A 35 -0.82 2.75 -7.85
N ASP A 36 -0.34 1.67 -8.46
CA ASP A 36 0.11 1.65 -9.86
C ASP A 36 1.22 2.66 -10.14
N LEU A 37 2.19 2.78 -9.24
CA LEU A 37 3.32 3.70 -9.39
C LEU A 37 4.20 3.32 -10.58
N HIS A 38 4.35 2.02 -10.85
CA HIS A 38 5.14 1.48 -11.96
C HIS A 38 6.49 2.19 -12.14
N ILE A 39 7.22 2.43 -11.02
CA ILE A 39 8.49 3.15 -11.05
C ILE A 39 9.49 2.41 -11.96
N GLY A 40 10.14 3.16 -12.84
CA GLY A 40 11.04 2.60 -13.87
C GLY A 40 10.34 2.26 -15.18
N LYS A 41 9.07 2.67 -15.36
CA LYS A 41 8.33 2.48 -16.62
C LYS A 41 9.02 3.18 -17.79
N ARG A 42 8.94 2.51 -18.95
CA ARG A 42 9.40 3.06 -20.24
C ARG A 42 8.24 3.08 -21.21
N VAL A 43 8.05 4.19 -21.92
CA VAL A 43 7.04 4.36 -22.95
C VAL A 43 7.72 4.67 -24.27
N ASN A 44 7.51 3.86 -25.29
CA ASN A 44 8.15 4.00 -26.61
C ASN A 44 9.68 4.13 -26.55
N GLY A 45 10.32 3.42 -25.58
CA GLY A 45 11.77 3.47 -25.39
C GLY A 45 12.27 4.62 -24.48
N PHE A 46 11.43 5.60 -24.16
CA PHE A 46 11.79 6.71 -23.26
C PHE A 46 11.55 6.31 -21.79
N SER A 47 12.50 6.67 -20.94
CA SER A 47 12.35 6.49 -19.48
C SER A 47 11.40 7.55 -18.92
N MET A 48 10.45 7.11 -18.07
CA MET A 48 9.53 7.99 -17.35
C MET A 48 10.05 8.36 -15.96
N LEU A 49 11.27 7.96 -15.61
CA LEU A 49 11.77 7.99 -14.24
C LEU A 49 11.84 9.41 -13.67
N GLU A 50 12.26 10.39 -14.46
CA GLU A 50 12.32 11.81 -14.02
C GLU A 50 10.91 12.39 -13.77
N ASP A 51 9.94 12.05 -14.63
CA ASP A 51 8.55 12.47 -14.43
C ASP A 51 7.96 11.81 -13.18
N GLN A 52 8.27 10.51 -12.96
CA GLN A 52 7.83 9.77 -11.79
C GLN A 52 8.43 10.34 -10.51
N LYS A 53 9.72 10.67 -10.51
CA LYS A 53 10.38 11.34 -9.41
C LYS A 53 9.72 12.69 -9.09
N TYR A 54 9.49 13.51 -10.11
CA TYR A 54 8.81 14.79 -9.95
C TYR A 54 7.44 14.64 -9.28
N ILE A 55 6.64 13.65 -9.72
CA ILE A 55 5.31 13.40 -9.15
C ILE A 55 5.41 12.93 -7.69
N LEU A 56 6.35 12.04 -7.37
CA LEU A 56 6.57 11.57 -6.00
C LEU A 56 6.99 12.74 -5.08
N ASP A 57 7.82 13.66 -5.56
CA ASP A 57 8.17 14.88 -4.85
C ASP A 57 6.95 15.78 -4.60
N GLN A 58 6.03 15.92 -5.59
CA GLN A 58 4.76 16.63 -5.40
C GLN A 58 3.86 15.95 -4.36
N ILE A 59 3.83 14.61 -4.32
CA ILE A 59 3.08 13.87 -3.30
C ILE A 59 3.66 14.12 -1.90
N LEU A 60 4.97 14.22 -1.74
CA LEU A 60 5.60 14.59 -0.47
C LEU A 60 5.20 15.99 -0.01
N MET A 61 5.12 16.96 -0.93
CA MET A 61 4.64 18.32 -0.63
C MET A 61 3.16 18.30 -0.19
N ILE A 62 2.31 17.58 -0.92
CA ILE A 62 0.89 17.41 -0.58
C ILE A 62 0.75 16.74 0.80
N ALA A 63 1.56 15.74 1.10
CA ALA A 63 1.54 15.06 2.40
C ALA A 63 1.92 16.02 3.55
N GLU A 64 2.82 16.96 3.30
CA GLU A 64 3.20 18.00 4.27
C GLU A 64 2.08 19.02 4.48
N GLU A 65 1.46 19.50 3.40
CA GLU A 65 0.37 20.49 3.45
C GLU A 65 -0.91 19.94 4.08
N GLU A 66 -1.26 18.72 3.68
CA GLU A 66 -2.53 18.10 4.02
C GLU A 66 -2.51 17.31 5.34
N MET A 67 -1.33 17.01 5.87
CA MET A 67 -1.11 16.28 7.14
C MET A 67 -2.04 15.07 7.28
N PRO A 68 -1.92 14.05 6.41
CA PRO A 68 -2.75 12.85 6.50
C PRO A 68 -2.43 12.04 7.76
N ASP A 69 -3.36 11.19 8.17
CA ASP A 69 -3.17 10.25 9.27
C ASP A 69 -2.29 9.04 8.84
N GLY A 70 -2.07 8.84 7.53
CA GLY A 70 -1.18 7.83 6.97
C GLY A 70 -1.21 7.78 5.45
N VAL A 71 -0.34 6.94 4.89
CA VAL A 71 -0.21 6.71 3.44
C VAL A 71 -0.37 5.22 3.15
N LEU A 72 -1.24 4.88 2.22
CA LEU A 72 -1.50 3.53 1.74
C LEU A 72 -0.90 3.39 0.34
N ILE A 73 0.01 2.44 0.13
CA ILE A 73 0.63 2.14 -1.18
C ILE A 73 0.19 0.74 -1.58
N ALA A 74 -0.82 0.68 -2.45
CA ALA A 74 -1.56 -0.52 -2.79
C ALA A 74 -1.04 -1.21 -4.07
N GLY A 75 0.22 -1.62 -4.03
CA GLY A 75 0.83 -2.48 -5.05
C GLY A 75 1.27 -1.78 -6.33
N ASP A 76 1.87 -2.58 -7.22
CA ASP A 76 2.47 -2.19 -8.51
C ASP A 76 3.43 -1.01 -8.36
N ILE A 77 4.33 -1.16 -7.38
CA ILE A 77 5.35 -0.15 -7.04
C ILE A 77 6.33 -0.01 -8.19
N TYR A 78 6.80 -1.14 -8.71
CA TYR A 78 7.71 -1.18 -9.84
C TYR A 78 7.02 -1.67 -11.12
N ASP A 79 7.52 -1.21 -12.27
CA ASP A 79 7.02 -1.65 -13.58
C ASP A 79 7.35 -3.13 -13.87
N LYS A 80 8.40 -3.66 -13.21
CA LYS A 80 8.89 -5.03 -13.41
C LYS A 80 9.35 -5.66 -12.10
N PRO A 81 9.26 -7.00 -11.96
CA PRO A 81 9.73 -7.72 -10.78
C PRO A 81 11.23 -7.54 -10.48
N VAL A 82 12.03 -7.20 -11.50
CA VAL A 82 13.42 -6.82 -11.36
C VAL A 82 13.57 -5.38 -11.84
N PRO A 83 13.37 -4.40 -10.94
CA PRO A 83 13.47 -2.99 -11.30
C PRO A 83 14.94 -2.58 -11.54
N PRO A 84 15.19 -1.56 -12.36
CA PRO A 84 16.51 -0.95 -12.45
C PRO A 84 16.90 -0.30 -11.13
N ALA A 85 18.22 -0.19 -10.86
CA ALA A 85 18.72 0.35 -9.61
C ALA A 85 18.22 1.78 -9.32
N GLU A 86 18.12 2.59 -10.35
CA GLU A 86 17.63 3.96 -10.26
C GLU A 86 16.16 4.03 -9.80
N ALA A 87 15.32 3.06 -10.24
CA ALA A 87 13.93 2.97 -9.78
C ALA A 87 13.86 2.61 -8.29
N VAL A 88 14.75 1.73 -7.82
CA VAL A 88 14.85 1.39 -6.39
C VAL A 88 15.24 2.61 -5.58
N GLN A 89 16.23 3.40 -6.05
CA GLN A 89 16.66 4.62 -5.39
C GLN A 89 15.55 5.68 -5.31
N VAL A 90 14.74 5.82 -6.36
CA VAL A 90 13.60 6.74 -6.37
C VAL A 90 12.55 6.33 -5.34
N PHE A 91 12.21 5.05 -5.24
CA PHE A 91 11.26 4.58 -4.24
C PHE A 91 11.80 4.68 -2.81
N ASP A 92 13.08 4.36 -2.60
CA ASP A 92 13.75 4.51 -1.31
C ASP A 92 13.73 5.98 -0.83
N ALA A 93 14.06 6.93 -1.72
CA ALA A 93 14.00 8.35 -1.41
C ALA A 93 12.57 8.81 -1.06
N PHE A 94 11.56 8.30 -1.77
CA PHE A 94 10.16 8.59 -1.49
C PHE A 94 9.72 8.06 -0.12
N LEU A 95 10.01 6.78 0.19
CA LEU A 95 9.70 6.19 1.50
C LEU A 95 10.42 6.93 2.63
N THR A 96 11.68 7.29 2.44
CA THR A 96 12.45 8.09 3.39
C THR A 96 11.79 9.45 3.63
N GLY A 97 11.37 10.12 2.55
CA GLY A 97 10.66 11.40 2.65
C GLY A 97 9.35 11.32 3.44
N LEU A 98 8.58 10.23 3.30
CA LEU A 98 7.38 9.99 4.09
C LEU A 98 7.72 9.68 5.56
N ALA A 99 8.73 8.84 5.80
CA ALA A 99 9.17 8.47 7.14
C ALA A 99 9.72 9.66 7.93
N ASP A 100 10.45 10.58 7.29
CA ASP A 100 10.97 11.80 7.91
C ASP A 100 9.86 12.78 8.35
N ARG A 101 8.67 12.66 7.72
CA ARG A 101 7.44 13.37 8.14
C ARG A 101 6.68 12.63 9.24
N ASN A 102 7.25 11.53 9.75
CA ASN A 102 6.63 10.67 10.78
C ASN A 102 5.24 10.14 10.40
N LEU A 103 4.97 9.99 9.12
CA LEU A 103 3.72 9.42 8.62
C LEU A 103 3.76 7.89 8.67
N PRO A 104 2.71 7.22 9.18
CA PRO A 104 2.59 5.77 9.00
C PRO A 104 2.38 5.47 7.53
N VAL A 105 3.22 4.58 6.98
CA VAL A 105 3.16 4.15 5.58
C VAL A 105 2.89 2.65 5.54
N PHE A 106 1.89 2.25 4.76
CA PHE A 106 1.47 0.85 4.60
C PHE A 106 1.69 0.44 3.16
N VAL A 107 2.48 -0.59 2.94
CA VAL A 107 2.91 -1.01 1.59
C VAL A 107 2.58 -2.47 1.38
N ILE A 108 1.83 -2.77 0.32
CA ILE A 108 1.59 -4.13 -0.17
C ILE A 108 2.20 -4.30 -1.56
N SER A 109 2.46 -5.53 -1.97
CA SER A 109 2.87 -5.82 -3.35
C SER A 109 1.66 -5.96 -4.28
N GLY A 110 1.83 -5.53 -5.54
CA GLY A 110 0.93 -5.80 -6.65
C GLY A 110 1.38 -6.98 -7.50
N ASN A 111 0.75 -7.15 -8.67
CA ASN A 111 1.05 -8.27 -9.57
C ASN A 111 2.34 -8.06 -10.39
N HIS A 112 2.82 -6.83 -10.55
CA HIS A 112 4.07 -6.49 -11.21
C HIS A 112 5.29 -6.61 -10.28
N ASP A 113 5.07 -6.56 -8.97
CA ASP A 113 6.15 -6.56 -7.98
C ASP A 113 6.72 -7.98 -7.74
N SER A 114 7.96 -8.03 -7.23
CA SER A 114 8.50 -9.21 -6.57
C SER A 114 8.31 -9.08 -5.07
N PRO A 115 7.41 -9.86 -4.46
CA PRO A 115 7.13 -9.79 -3.02
C PRO A 115 8.40 -9.94 -2.18
N GLU A 116 9.29 -10.88 -2.54
CA GLU A 116 10.50 -11.16 -1.78
C GLU A 116 11.50 -10.00 -1.83
N ARG A 117 11.58 -9.29 -2.96
CA ARG A 117 12.46 -8.12 -3.10
C ARG A 117 11.93 -6.93 -2.32
N LEU A 118 10.61 -6.72 -2.31
CA LEU A 118 9.98 -5.69 -1.49
C LEU A 118 10.07 -5.99 -0.01
N ALA A 119 10.10 -7.26 0.39
CA ALA A 119 10.26 -7.65 1.79
C ALA A 119 11.62 -7.26 2.39
N PHE A 120 12.62 -7.00 1.53
CA PHE A 120 13.97 -6.69 1.99
C PHE A 120 14.00 -5.41 2.85
N GLY A 121 14.53 -5.53 4.05
CA GLY A 121 14.63 -4.41 4.99
C GLY A 121 13.33 -4.05 5.73
N GLY A 122 12.20 -4.67 5.42
CA GLY A 122 10.89 -4.33 5.99
C GLY A 122 10.84 -4.37 7.52
N GLN A 123 11.58 -5.26 8.17
CA GLN A 123 11.66 -5.31 9.64
C GLN A 123 12.36 -4.07 10.23
N LEU A 124 13.41 -3.59 9.58
CA LEU A 124 14.14 -2.38 10.00
C LEU A 124 13.31 -1.10 9.80
N MET A 125 12.42 -1.13 8.82
CA MET A 125 11.57 0.03 8.48
C MET A 125 10.42 0.24 9.49
N LYS A 126 10.03 -0.80 10.25
CA LYS A 126 8.94 -0.71 11.25
C LYS A 126 9.20 0.36 12.30
N ASP A 127 10.45 0.54 12.75
CA ASP A 127 10.82 1.57 13.71
C ASP A 127 10.63 2.99 13.17
N ARG A 128 10.58 3.14 11.86
CA ARG A 128 10.29 4.39 11.15
C ARG A 128 8.83 4.48 10.69
N ARG A 129 7.95 3.63 11.23
CA ARG A 129 6.52 3.55 10.92
C ARG A 129 6.22 3.21 9.46
N VAL A 130 7.14 2.55 8.76
CA VAL A 130 6.92 1.99 7.42
C VAL A 130 6.65 0.50 7.55
N TYR A 131 5.41 0.12 7.29
CA TYR A 131 4.92 -1.25 7.43
C TYR A 131 4.79 -1.89 6.06
N MET A 132 5.53 -2.96 5.84
CA MET A 132 5.54 -3.67 4.57
C MET A 132 4.98 -5.09 4.75
N ALA A 133 3.94 -5.41 3.98
CA ALA A 133 3.35 -6.74 3.91
C ALA A 133 3.29 -7.22 2.45
N PRO A 134 4.46 -7.45 1.81
CA PRO A 134 4.48 -7.80 0.40
C PRO A 134 4.26 -9.30 0.15
N VAL A 135 4.48 -10.14 1.16
CA VAL A 135 4.35 -11.62 1.07
C VAL A 135 3.18 -12.06 1.93
N TYR A 136 2.29 -12.87 1.35
CA TYR A 136 1.22 -13.53 2.09
C TYR A 136 1.71 -14.89 2.61
N ASP A 137 1.61 -15.10 3.91
CA ASP A 137 2.06 -16.31 4.63
C ASP A 137 0.91 -17.10 5.28
N GLY A 138 -0.32 -16.78 4.93
CA GLY A 138 -1.52 -17.40 5.48
C GLY A 138 -2.19 -16.57 6.58
N HIS A 139 -1.57 -15.48 7.02
CA HIS A 139 -2.07 -14.65 8.10
C HIS A 139 -2.19 -13.18 7.65
N LEU A 140 -3.17 -12.48 8.22
CA LEU A 140 -3.35 -11.04 8.05
C LEU A 140 -3.35 -10.39 9.45
N GLU A 141 -2.15 -10.20 9.99
CA GLU A 141 -2.01 -9.47 11.23
C GLU A 141 -2.17 -7.96 10.98
N PRO A 142 -3.06 -7.28 11.73
CA PRO A 142 -3.25 -5.86 11.55
C PRO A 142 -2.13 -5.05 12.18
N VAL A 143 -1.77 -3.94 11.56
CA VAL A 143 -1.04 -2.88 12.23
C VAL A 143 -2.03 -2.03 13.02
N GLN A 144 -1.80 -1.92 14.32
CA GLN A 144 -2.66 -1.14 15.21
C GLN A 144 -2.14 0.29 15.34
N LEU A 145 -2.99 1.24 15.05
CA LEU A 145 -2.80 2.66 15.33
C LEU A 145 -3.75 3.10 16.42
N GLU A 146 -3.29 4.00 17.28
CA GLU A 146 -4.11 4.59 18.34
C GLU A 146 -4.30 6.08 18.08
N ASP A 147 -5.52 6.54 18.27
CA ASP A 147 -5.83 7.96 18.33
C ASP A 147 -6.78 8.27 19.51
N ARG A 148 -7.12 9.54 19.70
CA ARG A 148 -8.04 9.97 20.76
C ARG A 148 -9.46 9.36 20.69
N TYR A 149 -9.77 8.65 19.63
CA TYR A 149 -11.09 8.01 19.42
C TYR A 149 -11.00 6.48 19.50
N GLY A 150 -9.84 5.94 19.85
CA GLY A 150 -9.58 4.52 20.03
C GLY A 150 -8.73 3.91 18.93
N SER A 151 -8.68 2.60 18.92
CA SER A 151 -7.86 1.79 18.03
C SER A 151 -8.36 1.80 16.59
N LEU A 152 -7.42 1.87 15.65
CA LEU A 152 -7.61 1.60 14.23
C LEU A 152 -6.68 0.47 13.82
N ARG A 153 -7.22 -0.57 13.17
CA ARG A 153 -6.45 -1.68 12.64
C ARG A 153 -6.37 -1.58 11.13
N VAL A 154 -5.16 -1.64 10.59
CA VAL A 154 -4.90 -1.66 9.16
C VAL A 154 -4.44 -3.06 8.78
N TYR A 155 -5.27 -3.77 8.02
CA TYR A 155 -4.97 -5.07 7.43
C TYR A 155 -4.40 -4.88 6.05
N MET A 156 -3.29 -5.56 5.75
CA MET A 156 -2.58 -5.44 4.50
C MET A 156 -2.61 -6.76 3.75
N LEU A 157 -3.46 -6.86 2.71
CA LEU A 157 -3.57 -8.03 1.84
C LEU A 157 -2.82 -7.76 0.53
N PRO A 158 -1.62 -8.32 0.32
CA PRO A 158 -0.90 -8.16 -0.94
C PRO A 158 -1.60 -8.88 -2.08
N PHE A 159 -1.15 -8.66 -3.32
CA PHE A 159 -1.60 -9.48 -4.43
C PHE A 159 -1.26 -10.95 -4.21
N ILE A 160 -2.29 -11.80 -4.10
CA ILE A 160 -2.14 -13.22 -3.84
C ILE A 160 -2.54 -14.07 -5.05
N LYS A 161 -1.72 -15.07 -5.34
CA LYS A 161 -2.03 -16.10 -6.35
C LYS A 161 -2.62 -17.34 -5.66
N PRO A 162 -3.54 -18.09 -6.32
CA PRO A 162 -4.07 -19.33 -5.76
C PRO A 162 -2.99 -20.30 -5.28
N ALA A 163 -1.89 -20.40 -6.02
CA ALA A 163 -0.76 -21.25 -5.68
C ALA A 163 -0.06 -20.86 -4.38
N VAL A 164 -0.11 -19.58 -3.98
CA VAL A 164 0.47 -19.10 -2.71
C VAL A 164 -0.44 -19.52 -1.55
N VAL A 165 -1.75 -19.30 -1.69
CA VAL A 165 -2.73 -19.66 -0.66
C VAL A 165 -2.80 -21.17 -0.46
N ARG A 166 -2.76 -21.98 -1.53
CA ARG A 166 -2.67 -23.44 -1.40
C ARG A 166 -1.52 -23.97 -0.57
N ARG A 167 -0.40 -23.23 -0.48
CA ARG A 167 0.71 -23.64 0.41
C ARG A 167 0.36 -23.48 1.88
N CYS A 168 -0.50 -22.51 2.20
CA CYS A 168 -0.95 -22.25 3.56
C CYS A 168 -2.10 -23.18 3.96
N CYS A 169 -2.95 -23.60 3.00
CA CYS A 169 -4.13 -24.43 3.24
C CYS A 169 -4.28 -25.51 2.14
N PRO A 170 -3.47 -26.59 2.15
CA PRO A 170 -3.47 -27.59 1.07
C PRO A 170 -4.82 -28.34 0.92
N GLU A 171 -5.61 -28.42 1.98
CA GLU A 171 -6.87 -29.18 2.03
C GLU A 171 -8.08 -28.39 1.48
N GLU A 172 -7.94 -27.08 1.20
CA GLU A 172 -9.06 -26.17 0.97
C GLU A 172 -9.44 -25.99 -0.52
N GLY A 173 -8.92 -26.74 -1.43
CA GLY A 173 -9.35 -26.73 -2.84
C GLY A 173 -9.31 -25.35 -3.53
N ILE A 174 -8.36 -24.50 -3.20
CA ILE A 174 -8.18 -23.15 -3.76
C ILE A 174 -7.72 -23.25 -5.22
N GLU A 175 -8.57 -22.92 -6.18
CA GLU A 175 -8.27 -23.01 -7.61
C GLU A 175 -8.20 -21.63 -8.29
N THR A 176 -9.07 -20.72 -7.90
CA THR A 176 -9.23 -19.41 -8.53
C THR A 176 -8.69 -18.29 -7.66
N PHE A 177 -8.49 -17.09 -8.25
CA PHE A 177 -8.17 -15.88 -7.49
C PHE A 177 -9.30 -15.51 -6.50
N GLU A 178 -10.55 -15.76 -6.89
CA GLU A 178 -11.70 -15.51 -6.02
C GLU A 178 -11.65 -16.41 -4.78
N ASP A 179 -11.35 -17.71 -4.93
CA ASP A 179 -11.19 -18.63 -3.80
C ASP A 179 -10.08 -18.15 -2.86
N ALA A 180 -8.93 -17.75 -3.43
CA ALA A 180 -7.79 -17.28 -2.66
C ALA A 180 -8.13 -16.04 -1.83
N VAL A 181 -8.77 -15.04 -2.43
CA VAL A 181 -9.17 -13.80 -1.74
C VAL A 181 -10.25 -14.10 -0.70
N ARG A 182 -11.25 -14.89 -1.04
CA ARG A 182 -12.33 -15.29 -0.11
C ARG A 182 -11.74 -15.97 1.12
N TRP A 183 -10.87 -16.95 0.92
CA TRP A 183 -10.21 -17.65 2.02
C TRP A 183 -9.44 -16.70 2.94
N ALA A 184 -8.63 -15.79 2.37
CA ALA A 184 -7.88 -14.82 3.13
C ALA A 184 -8.79 -13.88 3.95
N LEU A 185 -9.90 -13.44 3.39
CA LEU A 185 -10.87 -12.55 4.06
C LEU A 185 -11.64 -13.28 5.18
N GLU A 186 -12.03 -14.54 4.97
CA GLU A 186 -12.71 -15.34 5.98
C GLU A 186 -11.82 -15.59 7.19
N HIS A 187 -10.53 -15.92 6.98
CA HIS A 187 -9.56 -16.11 8.06
C HIS A 187 -9.23 -14.79 8.78
N MET A 188 -9.16 -13.68 8.05
CA MET A 188 -9.07 -12.35 8.68
C MET A 188 -10.27 -12.09 9.61
N ALA A 189 -11.49 -12.46 9.19
CA ALA A 189 -12.70 -12.25 9.96
C ALA A 189 -12.78 -13.12 11.22
N GLU A 190 -12.22 -14.33 11.20
CA GLU A 190 -12.17 -15.23 12.37
C GLU A 190 -11.32 -14.66 13.51
N HIS A 191 -10.20 -14.04 13.18
CA HIS A 191 -9.35 -13.35 14.17
C HIS A 191 -9.98 -12.07 14.73
N LYS A 192 -11.08 -11.59 14.13
CA LYS A 192 -11.84 -10.39 14.55
C LYS A 192 -12.91 -10.65 15.60
N LYS A 193 -13.25 -11.90 15.93
CA LYS A 193 -14.36 -12.21 16.83
C LYS A 193 -14.13 -11.63 18.23
N GLY A 194 -14.92 -10.63 18.60
CA GLY A 194 -14.97 -10.05 19.95
C GLY A 194 -14.23 -8.72 20.12
N GLU A 195 -13.70 -8.13 19.07
CA GLU A 195 -12.99 -6.85 19.16
C GLU A 195 -13.75 -5.72 18.46
N ASP A 196 -14.34 -4.82 19.25
CA ASP A 196 -14.88 -3.55 18.75
C ASP A 196 -13.72 -2.64 18.31
N GLY A 197 -13.74 -2.18 17.05
CA GLY A 197 -12.70 -1.28 16.54
C GLY A 197 -12.91 -0.88 15.08
N ARG A 198 -12.22 0.18 14.71
CA ARG A 198 -12.17 0.64 13.32
C ARG A 198 -11.17 -0.21 12.54
N ASN A 199 -11.54 -0.60 11.33
CA ASN A 199 -10.70 -1.46 10.49
C ASN A 199 -10.60 -0.89 9.08
N ILE A 200 -9.40 -0.96 8.51
CA ILE A 200 -9.10 -0.69 7.09
C ILE A 200 -8.47 -1.96 6.52
N LEU A 201 -8.86 -2.31 5.30
CA LEU A 201 -8.18 -3.31 4.48
C LEU A 201 -7.64 -2.61 3.24
N ILE A 202 -6.36 -2.80 2.94
CA ILE A 202 -5.71 -2.40 1.68
C ILE A 202 -5.23 -3.62 0.95
#